data_b9c4b4144e159057dd8a6fe8b85b8eea
#
_entry.id   b9c4b4144e159057dd8a6fe8b85b8eea
#
_cell.length_a   1.000
_cell.length_b   1.000
_cell.length_c   1.000
_cell.angle_alpha   90.00
_cell.angle_beta   90.00
_cell.angle_gamma   90.00
#
_symmetry.space_group_name_H-M   'P 1'
#
loop_
_entity.id
_entity.type
_entity.pdbx_description
1 polymer ?
#
loop_
_entity_poly.entity_id
_entity_poly.type
_entity_poly.pdbx_seq_one_letter_code
_entity_poly.pdbx_strand_id
1 'polypeptide(L)' 'MKQSTYEYGVLPATGYVREKQLIGGGILPFSAKTLWRKVKDKTFPQPVKLGERMTAWKVETVREWLD' A
#
# COMPACT_ATOMS: atom_id res chain seq x y z
N MET A 1 5.24 14.71 15.52
CA MET A 1 4.90 14.56 15.38
C MET A 1 4.58 14.38 14.80
N LYS A 2 4.47 14.20 14.54
CA LYS A 2 4.01 13.95 14.04
C LYS A 2 3.28 13.85 13.51
N GLN A 3 2.80 13.99 13.25
CA GLN A 3 2.01 13.84 12.91
C GLN A 3 1.11 14.00 11.91
N SER A 4 0.92 14.91 11.50
CA SER A 4 0.10 15.30 10.37
C SER A 4 -0.07 14.18 9.38
N THR A 5 0.92 13.37 9.24
CA THR A 5 0.90 12.22 8.35
C THR A 5 -0.18 11.22 8.73
N TYR A 6 -0.65 11.30 9.94
CA TYR A 6 -1.68 10.38 10.39
C TYR A 6 -3.00 10.54 9.64
N GLU A 7 -3.24 11.74 9.14
CA GLU A 7 -4.48 12.02 8.44
C GLU A 7 -4.57 11.28 7.14
N TYR A 8 -3.43 10.95 6.58
CA TYR A 8 -3.38 10.30 5.27
C TYR A 8 -2.88 8.88 5.36
N GLY A 9 -2.65 8.40 6.56
CA GLY A 9 -1.98 7.15 6.73
C GLY A 9 -0.48 7.34 6.58
N VAL A 10 0.27 6.49 7.24
CA VAL A 10 1.71 6.62 7.28
C VAL A 10 2.36 5.35 6.78
N LEU A 11 3.20 5.48 5.76
CA LEU A 11 4.01 4.37 5.31
C LEU A 11 5.15 4.17 6.29
N PRO A 12 5.43 2.92 6.68
CA PRO A 12 6.62 2.64 7.47
C PRO A 12 7.86 3.06 6.70
N ALA A 13 8.97 3.20 7.39
CA ALA A 13 10.21 3.58 6.74
C ALA A 13 10.69 2.47 5.82
N THR A 14 10.47 1.23 6.20
CA THR A 14 10.93 0.09 5.44
C THR A 14 10.02 -1.10 5.75
N GLY A 15 10.23 -2.19 5.03
CA GLY A 15 9.46 -3.40 5.26
C GLY A 15 8.33 -3.55 4.26
N TYR A 16 7.23 -4.10 4.72
CA TYR A 16 6.09 -4.40 3.87
C TYR A 16 4.81 -3.85 4.46
N VAL A 17 3.87 -3.54 3.58
CA VAL A 17 2.53 -3.10 3.99
C VAL A 17 1.50 -3.97 3.30
N ARG A 18 0.41 -4.23 3.99
CA ARG A 18 -0.66 -5.05 3.47
C ARG A 18 -1.81 -4.17 2.99
N GLU A 19 -2.73 -4.81 2.26
CA GLU A 19 -3.88 -4.09 1.72
C GLU A 19 -4.61 -3.31 2.80
N LYS A 20 -4.81 -3.92 3.96
CA LYS A 20 -5.55 -3.29 5.04
C LYS A 20 -4.88 -1.98 5.46
N GLN A 21 -3.57 -1.96 5.47
CA GLN A 21 -2.85 -0.76 5.84
C GLN A 21 -2.93 0.30 4.75
N LEU A 22 -2.83 -0.13 3.49
CA LEU A 22 -2.88 0.79 2.38
C LEU A 22 -4.25 1.44 2.23
N ILE A 23 -5.30 0.63 2.32
CA ILE A 23 -6.66 1.12 2.13
C ILE A 23 -7.25 1.60 3.44
N GLY A 24 -7.26 0.73 4.44
CA GLY A 24 -7.85 1.06 5.74
C GLY A 24 -7.08 2.11 6.51
N GLY A 25 -5.78 2.20 6.26
CA GLY A 25 -4.94 3.18 6.92
C GLY A 25 -4.94 4.54 6.26
N GLY A 26 -5.60 4.66 5.12
CA GLY A 26 -5.70 5.95 4.44
C GLY A 26 -4.50 6.34 3.62
N ILE A 27 -3.63 5.40 3.32
CA ILE A 27 -2.45 5.71 2.51
C ILE A 27 -2.83 5.93 1.05
N LEU A 28 -3.74 5.10 0.54
CA LEU A 28 -4.18 5.22 -0.84
C LEU A 28 -5.57 5.87 -0.87
N PRO A 29 -5.83 6.69 -1.88
CA PRO A 29 -7.08 7.45 -1.97
C PRO A 29 -8.23 6.70 -2.64
N PHE A 30 -8.13 5.38 -2.77
CA PHE A 30 -9.17 4.62 -3.43
C PHE A 30 -9.46 3.33 -2.68
N SER A 31 -10.51 2.64 -3.12
CA SER A 31 -10.96 1.44 -2.43
C SER A 31 -10.11 0.22 -2.79
N ALA A 32 -10.32 -0.85 -2.02
CA ALA A 32 -9.61 -2.10 -2.28
C ALA A 32 -9.94 -2.64 -3.67
N LYS A 33 -11.19 -2.47 -4.09
CA LYS A 33 -11.60 -2.94 -5.41
C LYS A 33 -10.80 -2.23 -6.50
N THR A 34 -10.63 -0.93 -6.36
CA THR A 34 -9.85 -0.15 -7.31
C THR A 34 -8.38 -0.54 -7.25
N LEU A 35 -7.88 -0.80 -6.04
CA LEU A 35 -6.51 -1.22 -5.86
C LEU A 35 -6.22 -2.49 -6.68
N TRP A 36 -7.07 -3.49 -6.53
CA TRP A 36 -6.84 -4.76 -7.21
C TRP A 36 -7.02 -4.64 -8.72
N ARG A 37 -7.88 -3.73 -9.17
CA ARG A 37 -7.99 -3.44 -10.59
C ARG A 37 -6.68 -2.86 -11.12
N LYS A 38 -6.10 -1.93 -10.37
CA LYS A 38 -4.84 -1.31 -10.79
C LYS A 38 -3.69 -2.32 -10.79
N VAL A 39 -3.72 -3.24 -9.85
CA VAL A 39 -2.71 -4.30 -9.83
C VAL A 39 -2.85 -5.16 -11.08
N LYS A 40 -4.08 -5.50 -11.44
CA LYS A 40 -4.34 -6.32 -12.62
C LYS A 40 -3.92 -5.59 -13.89
N ASP A 41 -4.17 -4.30 -13.95
CA ASP A 41 -3.83 -3.48 -15.11
C ASP A 41 -2.36 -3.07 -15.12
N LYS A 42 -1.64 -3.42 -14.06
CA LYS A 42 -0.22 -3.10 -13.93
C LYS A 42 0.04 -1.61 -13.82
N THR A 43 -0.94 -0.87 -13.33
CA THR A 43 -0.77 0.55 -13.06
C THR A 43 -0.43 0.82 -11.61
N PHE A 44 -0.36 -0.23 -10.80
CA PHE A 44 0.08 -0.16 -9.42
C PHE A 44 1.08 -1.29 -9.20
N PRO A 45 2.08 -1.10 -8.33
CA PRO A 45 3.11 -2.12 -8.12
C PRO A 45 2.49 -3.47 -7.76
N GLN A 46 3.14 -4.52 -8.24
CA GLN A 46 2.67 -5.87 -7.99
C GLN A 46 3.02 -6.29 -6.56
N PRO A 47 2.09 -6.96 -5.88
CA PRO A 47 2.37 -7.41 -4.52
C PRO A 47 3.29 -8.62 -4.53
N VAL A 48 3.89 -8.87 -3.37
CA VAL A 48 4.67 -10.08 -3.17
C VAL A 48 3.94 -10.97 -2.20
N LYS A 49 4.12 -12.26 -2.36
CA LYS A 49 3.45 -13.23 -1.53
C LYS A 49 4.39 -13.64 -0.40
N LEU A 50 4.01 -13.29 0.81
CA LEU A 50 4.83 -13.60 1.97
C LEU A 50 4.47 -14.94 2.60
N GLY A 51 3.33 -15.51 2.21
CA GLY A 51 2.86 -16.79 2.71
C GLY A 51 1.67 -17.22 1.91
N GLU A 52 1.05 -18.33 2.30
CA GLU A 52 -0.07 -18.86 1.53
C GLU A 52 -1.20 -17.85 1.34
N ARG A 53 -1.47 -17.09 2.39
CA ARG A 53 -2.56 -16.12 2.36
C ARG A 53 -2.10 -14.74 2.74
N MET A 54 -0.82 -14.51 2.65
CA MET A 54 -0.26 -13.24 3.06
C MET A 54 0.37 -12.55 1.87
N THR A 55 -0.28 -11.50 1.43
CA THR A 55 0.18 -10.71 0.30
C THR A 55 0.47 -9.30 0.79
N ALA A 56 1.58 -8.75 0.36
CA ALA A 56 1.98 -7.42 0.82
C ALA A 56 2.76 -6.72 -0.27
N TRP A 57 2.95 -5.44 -0.08
CA TRP A 57 3.74 -4.62 -1.01
C TRP A 57 4.96 -4.12 -0.29
N LYS A 58 6.05 -4.06 -1.01
CA LYS A 58 7.27 -3.51 -0.47
C LYS A 58 7.09 -2.00 -0.29
N VAL A 59 7.43 -1.50 0.89
CA VAL A 59 7.20 -0.08 1.21
C VAL A 59 7.89 0.83 0.21
N GLU A 60 9.11 0.52 -0.13
CA GLU A 60 9.86 1.36 -1.07
C GLU A 60 9.15 1.47 -2.41
N THR A 61 8.59 0.37 -2.88
CA THR A 61 7.90 0.35 -4.16
C THR A 61 6.63 1.20 -4.11
N VAL A 62 5.89 1.11 -3.01
CA VAL A 62 4.69 1.90 -2.85
C VAL A 62 5.05 3.39 -2.77
N ARG A 63 6.12 3.70 -2.05
CA ARG A 63 6.55 5.08 -1.92
C ARG A 63 6.93 5.68 -3.27
N GLU A 64 7.62 4.91 -4.10
CA GLU A 64 7.97 5.37 -5.43
C GLU A 64 6.72 5.66 -6.25
N TRP A 65 5.72 4.81 -6.11
CA TRP A 65 4.48 5.00 -6.84
C TRP A 65 3.76 6.27 -6.40
N LEU A 66 3.80 6.56 -5.09
CA LEU A 66 3.14 7.74 -4.55
C LEU A 66 3.84 9.04 -4.97
N ASP A 67 5.12 8.96 -5.20
CA ASP A 67 5.87 10.12 -5.67
C ASP A 67 5.60 10.35 -7.15
#